data_162d2808f6b9c37b8414f08fd52a6672
#
_entry.id   162d2808f6b9c37b8414f08fd52a6672
#
_cell.length_a   1.000
_cell.length_b   1.000
_cell.length_c   1.000
_cell.angle_alpha   90.00
_cell.angle_beta   90.00
_cell.angle_gamma   90.00
#
_symmetry.space_group_name_H-M   'P 1'
#
loop_
_entity.id
_entity.type
_entity.pdbx_description
1 polymer ?
#
loop_
_entity_poly.entity_id
_entity_poly.type
_entity_poly.pdbx_seq_one_letter_code
_entity_poly.pdbx_strand_id
1 'polypeptide(L)'
;PKAASVLIRSAMEKAVRWMFDHDYDLEYPYDRNLSSLIHLPDFREVISERRFRELNLIRKTGNLGAHGNAVKKDDALMVLRYLHSFLGWVARSYAEGEEVTVPAFDEAHLPTGNEAKESERQVRELEEQLRKLMEQADAERKAHEKLQAENATLRTEIKTERQTVTARRTERHKTAPFPTTTPGISEAQTRQYYIDVFLKEAGWSDLADGHDKEYPVVGMPTSTNPSGNGYVDYVLWGRDGKPLAVVEAKKTMVEARAGKHQAKLYADCLETMHGQRPVIFYSNGFETFLWDDTFYPEREVYGFFREDELQRMVDRRVNRKDLRTFEVDRDISGRPYQLEAIQRVAETFVKEREGQLRGGQRDCLMVMATGSGKTRTSAAIVDMLTKCNWAKRVLFLADRTSLVKQAKSAFNEHLPELSAIDLTKEKEDPSTRLVFSTYPTMINKIDGAKVDGERMYGAGHFDLIIIDEAHRSVYQKYRAIFEYFDALLIGLTATPKTEI
;
A
#
# COMPACT_ATOMS: atom_id res chain seq x y z
N PRO A 1 -2.17 26.07 -1.31
CA PRO A 1 -1.69 24.76 -0.83
C PRO A 1 -2.14 23.62 -1.73
N LYS A 2 -3.43 23.51 -2.08
CA LYS A 2 -4.00 22.46 -2.92
C LYS A 2 -3.33 22.37 -4.30
N ALA A 3 -3.30 23.46 -5.08
CA ALA A 3 -2.63 23.49 -6.39
C ALA A 3 -1.14 23.19 -6.24
N ALA A 4 -0.49 23.73 -5.21
CA ALA A 4 0.91 23.45 -4.94
C ALA A 4 1.19 21.96 -4.73
N SER A 5 0.36 21.24 -3.97
CA SER A 5 0.55 19.79 -3.73
C SER A 5 0.42 18.96 -5.00
N VAL A 6 -0.48 19.32 -5.91
CA VAL A 6 -0.64 18.68 -7.23
C VAL A 6 0.60 18.90 -8.10
N LEU A 7 1.11 20.14 -8.13
CA LEU A 7 2.32 20.49 -8.88
C LEU A 7 3.57 19.79 -8.35
N ILE A 8 3.71 19.73 -7.03
CA ILE A 8 4.81 19.03 -6.37
C ILE A 8 4.81 17.56 -6.76
N ARG A 9 3.64 16.89 -6.74
CA ARG A 9 3.49 15.52 -7.21
C ARG A 9 3.86 15.38 -8.70
N SER A 10 3.38 16.29 -9.55
CA SER A 10 3.68 16.28 -10.99
C SER A 10 5.18 16.46 -11.27
N ALA A 11 5.84 17.35 -10.54
CA ALA A 11 7.28 17.56 -10.66
C ALA A 11 8.08 16.32 -10.22
N MET A 12 7.68 15.70 -9.12
CA MET A 12 8.24 14.41 -8.68
C MET A 12 8.07 13.32 -9.74
N GLU A 13 6.87 13.18 -10.30
CA GLU A 13 6.59 12.19 -11.34
C GLU A 13 7.49 12.38 -12.57
N LYS A 14 7.70 13.61 -13.01
CA LYS A 14 8.62 13.92 -14.10
C LYS A 14 10.06 13.50 -13.81
N ALA A 15 10.53 13.78 -12.59
CA ALA A 15 11.88 13.40 -12.17
C ALA A 15 12.04 11.88 -12.08
N VAL A 16 11.05 11.17 -11.54
CA VAL A 16 11.05 9.70 -11.50
C VAL A 16 11.07 9.12 -12.92
N ARG A 17 10.22 9.60 -13.83
CA ARG A 17 10.22 9.15 -15.23
C ARG A 17 11.54 9.42 -15.93
N TRP A 18 12.13 10.58 -15.68
CA TRP A 18 13.45 10.91 -16.22
C TRP A 18 14.51 9.90 -15.77
N MET A 19 14.50 9.46 -14.51
CA MET A 19 15.40 8.42 -14.02
C MET A 19 15.21 7.10 -14.78
N PHE A 20 13.97 6.65 -14.98
CA PHE A 20 13.67 5.44 -15.76
C PHE A 20 14.09 5.54 -17.23
N ASP A 21 14.09 6.74 -17.81
CA ASP A 21 14.52 6.96 -19.19
C ASP A 21 16.05 6.96 -19.35
N HIS A 22 16.82 7.27 -18.29
CA HIS A 22 18.25 7.51 -18.38
C HIS A 22 19.11 6.55 -17.54
N ASP A 23 18.55 5.79 -16.62
CA ASP A 23 19.29 4.83 -15.78
C ASP A 23 19.07 3.40 -16.29
N TYR A 24 20.17 2.70 -16.57
CA TYR A 24 20.12 1.33 -17.10
C TYR A 24 19.57 0.30 -16.11
N ASP A 25 19.76 0.53 -14.81
CA ASP A 25 19.27 -0.37 -13.76
C ASP A 25 17.75 -0.23 -13.53
N LEU A 26 17.11 0.75 -14.18
CA LEU A 26 15.68 1.01 -14.04
C LEU A 26 14.94 0.64 -15.32
N GLU A 27 14.22 -0.49 -15.30
CA GLU A 27 13.34 -0.88 -16.41
C GLU A 27 11.89 -0.52 -16.10
N TYR A 28 11.20 0.04 -17.11
CA TYR A 28 9.77 0.36 -16.96
C TYR A 28 8.94 -0.90 -16.73
N PRO A 29 8.08 -0.90 -15.70
CA PRO A 29 7.08 -1.94 -15.53
C PRO A 29 6.03 -1.87 -16.64
N TYR A 30 5.20 -2.91 -16.74
CA TYR A 30 4.08 -2.93 -17.69
C TYR A 30 3.14 -1.74 -17.50
N ASP A 31 2.81 -1.43 -16.25
CA ASP A 31 2.03 -0.27 -15.87
C ASP A 31 2.98 0.87 -15.45
N ARG A 32 2.94 1.96 -16.20
CA ARG A 32 3.82 3.12 -16.03
C ARG A 32 3.23 4.20 -15.14
N ASN A 33 2.23 3.87 -14.29
CA ASN A 33 1.75 4.86 -13.34
C ASN A 33 2.80 5.14 -12.26
N LEU A 34 2.70 6.32 -11.62
CA LEU A 34 3.67 6.76 -10.62
C LEU A 34 3.80 5.78 -9.44
N SER A 35 2.70 5.16 -9.02
CA SER A 35 2.74 4.18 -7.92
C SER A 35 3.56 2.96 -8.29
N SER A 36 3.32 2.41 -9.48
CA SER A 36 4.08 1.26 -9.98
C SER A 36 5.57 1.56 -10.09
N LEU A 37 5.93 2.77 -10.57
CA LEU A 37 7.33 3.18 -10.71
C LEU A 37 8.06 3.25 -9.36
N ILE A 38 7.47 3.94 -8.38
CA ILE A 38 8.16 4.15 -7.09
C ILE A 38 8.20 2.91 -6.20
N HIS A 39 7.33 1.90 -6.43
CA HIS A 39 7.31 0.66 -5.67
C HIS A 39 8.17 -0.45 -6.26
N LEU A 40 8.78 -0.24 -7.43
CA LEU A 40 9.71 -1.22 -7.99
C LEU A 40 10.90 -1.45 -7.04
N PRO A 41 11.30 -2.72 -6.82
CA PRO A 41 12.46 -3.04 -6.01
C PRO A 41 13.73 -2.33 -6.48
N ASP A 42 14.00 -2.37 -7.78
CA ASP A 42 15.17 -1.75 -8.38
C ASP A 42 15.20 -0.23 -8.15
N PHE A 43 14.05 0.44 -8.27
CA PHE A 43 13.95 1.86 -7.96
C PHE A 43 14.20 2.15 -6.47
N ARG A 44 13.68 1.31 -5.57
CA ARG A 44 13.90 1.45 -4.12
C ARG A 44 15.35 1.24 -3.73
N GLU A 45 16.06 0.33 -4.39
CA GLU A 45 17.52 0.15 -4.19
C GLU A 45 18.30 1.40 -4.61
N VAL A 46 17.87 2.03 -5.71
CA VAL A 46 18.52 3.26 -6.21
C VAL A 46 18.35 4.44 -5.26
N ILE A 47 17.13 4.65 -4.72
CA ILE A 47 16.79 5.88 -3.97
C ILE A 47 16.96 5.79 -2.46
N SER A 48 17.10 4.66 -1.87
CA SER A 48 17.02 4.34 -0.45
C SER A 48 15.59 4.31 0.13
N GLU A 49 15.40 3.51 1.16
CA GLU A 49 14.10 3.32 1.81
C GLU A 49 13.51 4.62 2.40
N ARG A 50 14.35 5.47 2.98
CA ARG A 50 13.91 6.76 3.51
C ARG A 50 13.33 7.66 2.41
N ARG A 51 14.03 7.81 1.27
CA ARG A 51 13.52 8.61 0.15
C ARG A 51 12.26 8.02 -0.45
N PHE A 52 12.17 6.71 -0.57
CA PHE A 52 10.93 6.05 -0.98
C PHE A 52 9.73 6.51 -0.14
N ARG A 53 9.86 6.57 1.19
CA ARG A 53 8.80 7.03 2.09
C ARG A 53 8.45 8.50 1.88
N GLU A 54 9.43 9.36 1.68
CA GLU A 54 9.24 10.78 1.35
C GLU A 54 8.48 10.96 0.02
N LEU A 55 8.86 10.23 -1.04
CA LEU A 55 8.17 10.24 -2.33
C LEU A 55 6.74 9.71 -2.24
N ASN A 56 6.53 8.66 -1.48
CA ASN A 56 5.18 8.11 -1.26
C ASN A 56 4.27 9.12 -0.53
N LEU A 57 4.81 9.92 0.39
CA LEU A 57 4.07 11.01 1.02
C LEU A 57 3.72 12.12 0.02
N ILE A 58 4.68 12.56 -0.81
CA ILE A 58 4.42 13.54 -1.88
C ILE A 58 3.29 13.05 -2.77
N ARG A 59 3.33 11.79 -3.19
CA ARG A 59 2.28 11.17 -4.02
C ARG A 59 0.92 11.22 -3.33
N LYS A 60 0.85 10.81 -2.06
CA LYS A 60 -0.38 10.79 -1.27
C LYS A 60 -0.97 12.19 -1.09
N THR A 61 -0.16 13.16 -0.68
CA THR A 61 -0.60 14.55 -0.49
C THR A 61 -1.04 15.21 -1.80
N GLY A 62 -0.34 14.92 -2.91
CA GLY A 62 -0.73 15.38 -4.24
C GLY A 62 -2.05 14.79 -4.72
N ASN A 63 -2.33 13.52 -4.43
CA ASN A 63 -3.61 12.88 -4.73
C ASN A 63 -4.76 13.55 -3.97
N LEU A 64 -4.60 13.83 -2.66
CA LEU A 64 -5.59 14.58 -1.89
C LEU A 64 -5.92 15.92 -2.54
N GLY A 65 -4.91 16.66 -2.97
CA GLY A 65 -5.08 17.91 -3.70
C GLY A 65 -5.83 17.74 -5.02
N ALA A 66 -5.48 16.76 -5.82
CA ALA A 66 -6.09 16.49 -7.13
C ALA A 66 -7.59 16.15 -7.02
N HIS A 67 -7.98 15.42 -5.97
CA HIS A 67 -9.37 15.01 -5.75
C HIS A 67 -10.23 16.04 -4.99
N GLY A 68 -9.79 17.28 -4.90
CA GLY A 68 -10.64 18.36 -4.39
C GLY A 68 -10.52 18.62 -2.89
N ASN A 69 -9.80 17.80 -2.15
CA ASN A 69 -9.68 17.92 -0.70
C ASN A 69 -8.83 19.11 -0.25
N ALA A 70 -9.10 19.60 0.96
CA ALA A 70 -8.31 20.65 1.56
C ALA A 70 -6.92 20.12 1.94
N VAL A 71 -5.88 20.77 1.44
CA VAL A 71 -4.49 20.57 1.87
C VAL A 71 -4.08 21.79 2.68
N LYS A 72 -3.58 21.59 3.90
CA LYS A 72 -3.11 22.69 4.74
C LYS A 72 -1.82 23.29 4.16
N LYS A 73 -1.53 24.54 4.49
CA LYS A 73 -0.33 25.25 4.01
C LYS A 73 0.95 24.52 4.44
N ASP A 74 0.97 24.06 5.68
CA ASP A 74 2.13 23.40 6.26
C ASP A 74 2.39 22.02 5.62
N ASP A 75 1.32 21.27 5.25
CA ASP A 75 1.42 20.01 4.52
C ASP A 75 2.05 20.22 3.13
N ALA A 76 1.57 21.27 2.42
CA ALA A 76 2.12 21.61 1.11
C ALA A 76 3.59 22.07 1.19
N LEU A 77 3.93 22.81 2.23
CA LEU A 77 5.30 23.27 2.47
C LEU A 77 6.24 22.09 2.76
N MET A 78 5.79 21.13 3.56
CA MET A 78 6.59 19.96 3.89
C MET A 78 6.87 19.09 2.66
N VAL A 79 5.85 18.75 1.87
CA VAL A 79 6.09 17.95 0.65
C VAL A 79 6.93 18.71 -0.38
N LEU A 80 6.90 20.04 -0.38
CA LEU A 80 7.79 20.87 -1.20
C LEU A 80 9.26 20.74 -0.75
N ARG A 81 9.53 20.71 0.55
CA ARG A 81 10.88 20.47 1.08
C ARG A 81 11.40 19.08 0.71
N TYR A 82 10.52 18.05 0.76
CA TYR A 82 10.92 16.71 0.32
C TYR A 82 11.18 16.65 -1.17
N LEU A 83 10.37 17.31 -1.99
CA LEU A 83 10.64 17.43 -3.42
C LEU A 83 11.98 18.10 -3.68
N HIS A 84 12.27 19.22 -3.02
CA HIS A 84 13.56 19.91 -3.14
C HIS A 84 14.74 19.00 -2.78
N SER A 85 14.64 18.25 -1.68
CA SER A 85 15.64 17.27 -1.27
C SER A 85 15.84 16.16 -2.30
N PHE A 86 14.74 15.65 -2.86
CA PHE A 86 14.79 14.60 -3.88
C PHE A 86 15.41 15.11 -5.17
N LEU A 87 14.97 16.25 -5.68
CA LEU A 87 15.53 16.85 -6.91
C LEU A 87 17.01 17.20 -6.75
N GLY A 88 17.40 17.69 -5.59
CA GLY A 88 18.80 17.95 -5.27
C GLY A 88 19.65 16.66 -5.27
N TRP A 89 19.08 15.56 -4.77
CA TRP A 89 19.74 14.26 -4.85
C TRP A 89 19.84 13.77 -6.30
N VAL A 90 18.78 13.86 -7.10
CA VAL A 90 18.79 13.50 -8.53
C VAL A 90 19.86 14.31 -9.26
N ALA A 91 19.88 15.63 -9.06
CA ALA A 91 20.87 16.50 -9.70
C ALA A 91 22.32 16.09 -9.36
N ARG A 92 22.60 15.77 -8.10
CA ARG A 92 23.95 15.33 -7.70
C ARG A 92 24.31 13.93 -8.17
N SER A 93 23.34 13.02 -8.20
CA SER A 93 23.60 11.62 -8.57
C SER A 93 23.83 11.43 -10.06
N TYR A 94 23.17 12.24 -10.88
CA TYR A 94 23.16 12.06 -12.35
C TYR A 94 23.85 13.16 -13.15
N ALA A 95 24.32 14.26 -12.52
CA ALA A 95 24.96 15.35 -13.25
C ALA A 95 26.24 14.93 -13.97
N GLU A 96 26.50 15.55 -15.11
CA GLU A 96 27.77 15.47 -15.82
C GLU A 96 28.71 16.60 -15.38
N GLY A 97 30.00 16.32 -15.25
CA GLY A 97 31.03 17.32 -14.96
C GLY A 97 31.28 17.58 -13.47
N GLU A 98 31.54 18.84 -13.09
CA GLU A 98 31.92 19.27 -11.75
C GLU A 98 30.82 19.07 -10.69
N GLU A 99 31.21 19.14 -9.41
CA GLU A 99 30.31 18.94 -8.27
C GLU A 99 29.14 19.92 -8.28
N VAL A 100 27.90 19.38 -8.35
CA VAL A 100 26.68 20.21 -8.37
C VAL A 100 26.37 20.72 -6.97
N THR A 101 26.43 22.03 -6.79
CA THR A 101 26.01 22.69 -5.55
C THR A 101 24.50 22.89 -5.56
N VAL A 102 23.79 22.24 -4.65
CA VAL A 102 22.34 22.40 -4.47
C VAL A 102 22.12 23.43 -3.35
N PRO A 103 21.44 24.55 -3.61
CA PRO A 103 21.16 25.56 -2.57
C PRO A 103 20.27 24.98 -1.47
N ALA A 104 20.39 25.53 -0.26
CA ALA A 104 19.48 25.19 0.82
C ALA A 104 18.04 25.62 0.48
N PHE A 105 17.07 24.89 0.98
CA PHE A 105 15.68 25.28 0.83
C PHE A 105 15.39 26.58 1.61
N ASP A 106 14.92 27.60 0.91
CA ASP A 106 14.58 28.91 1.51
C ASP A 106 13.13 29.27 1.26
N GLU A 107 12.36 29.44 2.33
CA GLU A 107 10.95 29.80 2.28
C GLU A 107 10.72 31.25 1.81
N ALA A 108 11.70 32.12 1.90
CA ALA A 108 11.58 33.51 1.45
C ALA A 108 11.35 33.62 -0.06
N HIS A 109 11.71 32.60 -0.82
CA HIS A 109 11.47 32.53 -2.26
C HIS A 109 10.08 31.98 -2.65
N LEU A 110 9.22 31.71 -1.68
CA LEU A 110 7.86 31.24 -1.99
C LEU A 110 6.96 32.43 -2.38
N PRO A 111 6.15 32.28 -3.49
CA PRO A 111 5.29 33.35 -3.95
C PRO A 111 4.23 33.74 -2.91
N THR A 112 4.02 35.02 -2.74
CA THR A 112 3.06 35.59 -1.77
C THR A 112 1.93 36.36 -2.47
N GLY A 113 0.68 36.20 -2.01
CA GLY A 113 -0.46 37.01 -2.42
C GLY A 113 -0.92 36.85 -3.87
N ASN A 114 -0.87 37.90 -4.68
CA ASN A 114 -1.42 37.93 -6.04
C ASN A 114 -0.66 37.03 -7.04
N GLU A 115 0.63 36.80 -6.83
CA GLU A 115 1.44 35.91 -7.67
C GLU A 115 0.98 34.45 -7.58
N ALA A 116 0.45 34.06 -6.42
CA ALA A 116 -0.09 32.71 -6.24
C ALA A 116 -1.36 32.46 -7.08
N LYS A 117 -2.20 33.49 -7.30
CA LYS A 117 -3.41 33.38 -8.13
C LYS A 117 -3.10 33.32 -9.62
N GLU A 118 -2.09 34.04 -10.06
CA GLU A 118 -1.60 33.99 -11.44
C GLU A 118 -0.99 32.61 -11.76
N SER A 119 -0.26 32.07 -10.80
CA SER A 119 0.29 30.72 -10.87
C SER A 119 -0.79 29.63 -10.93
N GLU A 120 -1.89 29.74 -10.17
CA GLU A 120 -3.03 28.81 -10.24
C GLU A 120 -3.72 28.83 -11.62
N ARG A 121 -3.82 30.00 -12.27
CA ARG A 121 -4.41 30.12 -13.60
C ARG A 121 -3.51 29.47 -14.65
N GLN A 122 -2.21 29.73 -14.61
CA GLN A 122 -1.23 29.11 -15.50
C GLN A 122 -1.20 27.58 -15.36
N VAL A 123 -1.39 27.07 -14.15
CA VAL A 123 -1.47 25.63 -13.88
C VAL A 123 -2.67 24.98 -14.52
N ARG A 124 -3.87 25.57 -14.43
CA ARG A 124 -5.08 25.04 -15.08
C ARG A 124 -4.96 25.06 -16.60
N GLU A 125 -4.36 26.10 -17.17
CA GLU A 125 -4.08 26.18 -18.60
C GLU A 125 -3.08 25.11 -19.05
N LEU A 126 -2.04 24.82 -18.22
CA LEU A 126 -1.09 23.73 -18.46
C LEU A 126 -1.72 22.33 -18.33
N GLU A 127 -2.59 22.13 -17.36
CA GLU A 127 -3.30 20.84 -17.16
C GLU A 127 -4.23 20.53 -18.36
N GLU A 128 -4.91 21.53 -18.89
CA GLU A 128 -5.76 21.36 -20.07
C GLU A 128 -4.94 21.11 -21.34
N GLN A 129 -3.80 21.79 -21.49
CA GLN A 129 -2.85 21.52 -22.57
C GLN A 129 -2.24 20.12 -22.46
N LEU A 130 -1.91 19.68 -21.25
CA LEU A 130 -1.37 18.34 -21.00
C LEU A 130 -2.39 17.25 -21.34
N ARG A 131 -3.67 17.46 -21.04
CA ARG A 131 -4.74 16.53 -21.42
C ARG A 131 -4.88 16.41 -22.94
N LYS A 132 -4.86 17.54 -23.66
CA LYS A 132 -4.90 17.54 -25.14
C LYS A 132 -3.67 16.87 -25.76
N LEU A 133 -2.48 17.05 -25.17
CA LEU A 133 -1.26 16.38 -25.59
C LEU A 133 -1.31 14.86 -25.34
N MET A 134 -1.89 14.42 -24.22
CA MET A 134 -2.06 12.99 -23.94
C MET A 134 -3.02 12.30 -24.92
N GLU A 135 -4.11 12.98 -25.30
CA GLU A 135 -5.03 12.48 -26.33
C GLU A 135 -4.37 12.40 -27.73
N GLN A 136 -3.50 13.34 -28.06
CA GLN A 136 -2.70 13.30 -29.28
C GLN A 136 -1.62 12.20 -29.25
N ALA A 137 -0.94 12.02 -28.12
CA ALA A 137 0.06 10.97 -27.94
C ALA A 137 -0.52 9.55 -28.04
N ASP A 138 -1.78 9.35 -27.63
CA ASP A 138 -2.47 8.07 -27.79
C ASP A 138 -2.87 7.79 -29.26
N ALA A 139 -3.12 8.82 -30.06
CA ALA A 139 -3.36 8.70 -31.49
C ALA A 139 -2.06 8.40 -32.28
N GLU A 140 -0.95 9.03 -31.90
CA GLU A 140 0.37 8.78 -32.46
C GLU A 140 0.92 7.39 -32.13
N ARG A 141 0.56 6.83 -30.95
CA ARG A 141 0.97 5.48 -30.53
C ARG A 141 0.50 4.40 -31.50
N LYS A 142 -0.66 4.59 -32.14
CA LYS A 142 -1.15 3.67 -33.20
C LYS A 142 -0.37 3.78 -34.53
N ALA A 143 0.28 4.91 -34.78
CA ALA A 143 1.15 5.10 -35.95
C ALA A 143 2.58 4.54 -35.73
N HIS A 144 2.98 4.32 -34.45
CA HIS A 144 4.35 3.97 -34.08
C HIS A 144 4.72 2.48 -34.26
N GLU A 145 3.75 1.59 -34.46
CA GLU A 145 4.04 0.16 -34.68
C GLU A 145 4.86 -0.12 -35.95
N LYS A 146 4.91 0.85 -36.85
CA LYS A 146 5.68 0.75 -38.12
C LYS A 146 7.17 1.11 -37.96
N LEU A 147 7.55 1.77 -36.88
CA LEU A 147 8.93 2.28 -36.67
C LEU A 147 9.81 1.36 -35.81
N GLN A 148 9.34 0.17 -35.43
CA GLN A 148 10.07 -0.73 -34.55
C GLN A 148 11.38 -1.30 -35.15
N ALA A 149 11.54 -1.33 -36.45
CA ALA A 149 12.75 -1.88 -37.07
C ALA A 149 13.97 -0.92 -37.03
N GLU A 150 13.75 0.40 -37.01
CA GLU A 150 14.83 1.40 -36.95
C GLU A 150 15.34 1.63 -35.51
N ASN A 151 14.57 1.20 -34.49
CA ASN A 151 14.89 1.43 -33.11
C ASN A 151 15.91 0.45 -32.46
N ALA A 152 16.31 -0.63 -33.15
CA ALA A 152 17.24 -1.60 -32.58
C ALA A 152 18.66 -1.02 -32.39
N THR A 153 19.10 -0.17 -33.30
CA THR A 153 20.41 0.52 -33.23
C THR A 153 20.41 1.60 -32.16
N LEU A 154 19.35 2.40 -32.07
CA LEU A 154 19.19 3.43 -31.04
C LEU A 154 19.09 2.83 -29.63
N ARG A 155 18.46 1.65 -29.47
CA ARG A 155 18.42 0.95 -28.18
C ARG A 155 19.80 0.56 -27.65
N THR A 156 20.73 0.22 -28.53
CA THR A 156 22.08 -0.14 -28.14
C THR A 156 22.87 1.09 -27.67
N GLU A 157 22.69 2.23 -28.34
CA GLU A 157 23.30 3.50 -27.94
C GLU A 157 22.71 4.01 -26.61
N ILE A 158 21.38 3.99 -26.47
CA ILE A 158 20.70 4.35 -25.22
C ILE A 158 21.15 3.44 -24.07
N LYS A 159 21.28 2.13 -24.31
CA LYS A 159 21.76 1.18 -23.30
C LYS A 159 23.15 1.54 -22.80
N THR A 160 24.07 1.90 -23.71
CA THR A 160 25.44 2.30 -23.36
C THR A 160 25.46 3.61 -22.58
N GLU A 161 24.64 4.57 -22.98
CA GLU A 161 24.51 5.86 -22.29
C GLU A 161 23.92 5.69 -20.88
N ARG A 162 22.85 4.88 -20.74
CA ARG A 162 22.27 4.55 -19.45
C ARG A 162 23.26 3.85 -18.52
N GLN A 163 24.08 2.93 -19.03
CA GLN A 163 25.15 2.29 -18.26
C GLN A 163 26.16 3.31 -17.74
N THR A 164 26.52 4.29 -18.58
CA THR A 164 27.45 5.37 -18.17
C THR A 164 26.84 6.26 -17.09
N VAL A 165 25.56 6.62 -17.20
CA VAL A 165 24.81 7.40 -16.20
C VAL A 165 24.71 6.63 -14.89
N THR A 166 24.40 5.34 -14.96
CA THR A 166 24.33 4.44 -13.78
C THR A 166 25.67 4.33 -13.08
N ALA A 167 26.76 4.11 -13.83
CA ALA A 167 28.10 4.05 -13.26
C ALA A 167 28.47 5.36 -12.54
N ARG A 168 28.15 6.51 -13.14
CA ARG A 168 28.36 7.83 -12.57
C ARG A 168 27.54 8.05 -11.30
N ARG A 169 26.26 7.68 -11.30
CA ARG A 169 25.41 7.72 -10.10
C ARG A 169 26.00 6.89 -8.96
N THR A 170 26.41 5.66 -9.25
CA THR A 170 26.96 4.73 -8.26
C THR A 170 28.27 5.25 -7.68
N GLU A 171 29.16 5.82 -8.53
CA GLU A 171 30.42 6.41 -8.10
C GLU A 171 30.18 7.61 -7.16
N ARG A 172 29.29 8.53 -7.55
CA ARG A 172 28.97 9.71 -6.75
C ARG A 172 28.22 9.40 -5.46
N HIS A 173 27.41 8.34 -5.45
CA HIS A 173 26.75 7.90 -4.23
C HIS A 173 27.75 7.39 -3.18
N LYS A 174 28.88 6.81 -3.63
CA LYS A 174 29.95 6.35 -2.74
C LYS A 174 30.81 7.51 -2.20
N THR A 175 31.05 8.53 -3.02
CA THR A 175 32.02 9.59 -2.72
C THR A 175 31.44 10.80 -1.98
N ALA A 176 30.16 11.10 -2.16
CA ALA A 176 29.50 12.25 -1.52
C ALA A 176 28.04 11.90 -1.13
N PRO A 177 27.82 11.29 0.03
CA PRO A 177 26.46 11.05 0.49
C PRO A 177 25.73 12.38 0.64
N PHE A 178 24.57 12.51 -0.02
CA PHE A 178 23.74 13.71 0.11
C PHE A 178 23.20 13.81 1.54
N PRO A 179 23.51 14.87 2.29
CA PRO A 179 23.00 15.00 3.64
C PRO A 179 21.47 15.08 3.61
N THR A 180 20.82 14.11 4.22
CA THR A 180 19.37 14.10 4.41
C THR A 180 19.04 15.00 5.61
N THR A 181 19.18 16.30 5.45
CA THR A 181 18.75 17.27 6.45
C THR A 181 17.27 17.55 6.29
N THR A 182 16.44 16.59 6.66
CA THR A 182 15.06 16.91 6.99
C THR A 182 15.06 17.48 8.40
N PRO A 183 14.52 18.69 8.63
CA PRO A 183 14.33 19.18 9.99
C PRO A 183 13.61 18.12 10.80
N GLY A 184 14.12 17.79 11.97
CA GLY A 184 13.40 16.91 12.90
C GLY A 184 12.04 17.53 13.18
N ILE A 185 10.96 16.89 12.73
CA ILE A 185 9.61 17.31 13.05
C ILE A 185 9.22 16.75 14.40
N SER A 186 8.47 17.54 15.18
CA SER A 186 7.97 17.11 16.48
C SER A 186 6.93 15.99 16.33
N GLU A 187 6.62 15.32 17.43
CA GLU A 187 5.57 14.29 17.44
C GLU A 187 4.19 14.85 17.07
N ALA A 188 3.86 16.05 17.56
CA ALA A 188 2.65 16.78 17.17
C ALA A 188 2.61 17.06 15.65
N GLN A 189 3.72 17.48 15.07
CA GLN A 189 3.85 17.66 13.63
C GLN A 189 3.76 16.33 12.87
N THR A 190 4.32 15.24 13.40
CA THR A 190 4.18 13.89 12.80
C THR A 190 2.71 13.49 12.77
N ARG A 191 1.96 13.71 13.86
CA ARG A 191 0.53 13.45 13.89
C ARG A 191 -0.21 14.26 12.84
N GLN A 192 -0.03 15.57 12.83
CA GLN A 192 -0.71 16.48 11.93
C GLN A 192 -0.40 16.23 10.44
N TYR A 193 0.85 15.98 10.09
CA TYR A 193 1.29 15.95 8.69
C TYR A 193 1.20 14.58 8.04
N TYR A 194 1.26 13.52 8.85
CA TYR A 194 1.28 12.15 8.33
C TYR A 194 0.07 11.35 8.81
N ILE A 195 -0.11 11.25 10.12
CA ILE A 195 -1.09 10.33 10.69
C ILE A 195 -2.52 10.81 10.41
N ASP A 196 -2.82 12.10 10.61
CA ASP A 196 -4.14 12.68 10.28
C ASP A 196 -4.49 12.50 8.80
N VAL A 197 -3.50 12.65 7.90
CA VAL A 197 -3.69 12.47 6.46
C VAL A 197 -4.03 11.02 6.14
N PHE A 198 -3.30 10.08 6.72
CA PHE A 198 -3.51 8.65 6.47
C PHE A 198 -4.78 8.12 7.11
N LEU A 199 -5.16 8.63 8.27
CA LEU A 199 -6.45 8.34 8.90
C LEU A 199 -7.60 8.83 8.02
N LYS A 200 -7.50 10.05 7.47
CA LYS A 200 -8.49 10.58 6.53
C LYS A 200 -8.59 9.75 5.24
N GLU A 201 -7.47 9.31 4.66
CA GLU A 201 -7.47 8.38 3.52
C GLU A 201 -8.22 7.06 3.83
N ALA A 202 -8.17 6.62 5.08
CA ALA A 202 -8.89 5.44 5.58
C ALA A 202 -10.34 5.73 6.00
N GLY A 203 -10.86 6.93 5.76
CA GLY A 203 -12.24 7.32 6.07
C GLY A 203 -12.46 7.84 7.49
N TRP A 204 -11.39 8.07 8.27
CA TRP A 204 -11.46 8.68 9.58
C TRP A 204 -11.28 10.19 9.44
N SER A 205 -12.37 10.91 9.20
CA SER A 205 -12.43 12.37 9.13
C SER A 205 -13.04 12.94 10.41
N ASP A 206 -12.77 14.24 10.64
CA ASP A 206 -13.37 15.02 11.72
C ASP A 206 -13.15 14.46 13.14
N LEU A 207 -11.94 13.92 13.39
CA LEU A 207 -11.55 13.37 14.68
C LEU A 207 -11.51 14.47 15.75
N ALA A 208 -12.33 14.32 16.80
CA ALA A 208 -12.50 15.31 17.86
C ALA A 208 -11.44 15.17 18.95
N ASP A 209 -10.89 16.31 19.39
CA ASP A 209 -9.97 16.35 20.53
C ASP A 209 -10.68 15.93 21.83
N GLY A 210 -9.99 15.14 22.65
CA GLY A 210 -10.53 14.61 23.92
C GLY A 210 -11.48 13.42 23.79
N HIS A 211 -11.92 13.08 22.55
CA HIS A 211 -12.73 11.90 22.25
C HIS A 211 -12.00 10.93 21.32
N ASP A 212 -11.58 11.40 20.15
CA ASP A 212 -10.87 10.58 19.18
C ASP A 212 -9.36 10.80 19.26
N LYS A 213 -8.94 12.00 19.66
CA LYS A 213 -7.54 12.40 19.86
C LYS A 213 -7.30 12.76 21.32
N GLU A 214 -6.09 12.45 21.81
CA GLU A 214 -5.68 12.72 23.20
C GLU A 214 -6.71 12.14 24.20
N TYR A 215 -7.22 10.94 23.90
CA TYR A 215 -8.27 10.31 24.71
C TYR A 215 -7.75 9.93 26.09
N PRO A 216 -8.39 10.38 27.20
CA PRO A 216 -7.93 10.06 28.54
C PRO A 216 -8.24 8.59 28.90
N VAL A 217 -7.25 7.88 29.37
CA VAL A 217 -7.40 6.51 29.88
C VAL A 217 -6.95 6.43 31.35
N VAL A 218 -7.55 5.51 32.07
CA VAL A 218 -7.21 5.21 33.47
C VAL A 218 -6.77 3.74 33.58
N GLY A 219 -5.96 3.44 34.60
CA GLY A 219 -5.45 2.09 34.80
C GLY A 219 -4.05 1.84 34.25
N MET A 220 -3.32 2.89 33.87
CA MET A 220 -1.91 2.78 33.49
C MET A 220 -1.10 2.23 34.67
N PRO A 221 -0.11 1.35 34.43
CA PRO A 221 0.76 0.88 35.50
C PRO A 221 1.48 2.04 36.19
N THR A 222 1.44 2.09 37.51
CA THR A 222 2.09 3.15 38.30
C THR A 222 3.60 3.20 38.13
N SER A 223 4.23 2.10 37.68
CA SER A 223 5.64 2.03 37.28
C SER A 223 5.92 2.81 35.99
N THR A 224 4.93 2.97 35.11
CA THR A 224 5.06 3.69 33.84
C THR A 224 4.51 5.12 34.00
N ASN A 225 3.37 5.28 34.67
CA ASN A 225 2.80 6.58 35.00
C ASN A 225 2.29 6.62 36.44
N PRO A 226 2.94 7.37 37.34
CA PRO A 226 2.56 7.42 38.75
C PRO A 226 1.12 7.88 39.02
N SER A 227 0.52 8.64 38.09
CA SER A 227 -0.89 9.10 38.21
C SER A 227 -1.90 8.00 37.88
N GLY A 228 -1.47 6.89 37.26
CA GLY A 228 -2.36 5.86 36.72
C GLY A 228 -3.20 6.30 35.52
N ASN A 229 -2.99 7.52 35.03
CA ASN A 229 -3.71 8.08 33.90
C ASN A 229 -2.81 8.12 32.65
N GLY A 230 -3.39 8.17 31.46
CA GLY A 230 -2.67 8.33 30.21
C GLY A 230 -3.55 9.04 29.17
N TYR A 231 -2.92 9.42 28.06
CA TYR A 231 -3.62 10.00 26.93
C TYR A 231 -3.22 9.25 25.68
N VAL A 232 -4.21 8.67 24.99
CA VAL A 232 -4.01 7.94 23.77
C VAL A 232 -3.99 8.93 22.59
N ASP A 233 -2.99 8.87 21.75
CA ASP A 233 -2.90 9.80 20.62
C ASP A 233 -4.16 9.76 19.76
N TYR A 234 -4.65 8.54 19.39
CA TYR A 234 -5.94 8.37 18.71
C TYR A 234 -6.64 7.09 19.17
N VAL A 235 -7.96 7.19 19.33
CA VAL A 235 -8.86 6.05 19.49
C VAL A 235 -9.85 6.06 18.31
N LEU A 236 -9.93 4.96 17.60
CA LEU A 236 -10.85 4.77 16.48
C LEU A 236 -12.06 3.98 16.96
N TRP A 237 -13.22 4.59 16.94
CA TRP A 237 -14.44 4.06 17.51
C TRP A 237 -15.31 3.34 16.46
N GLY A 238 -15.97 2.27 16.88
CA GLY A 238 -17.03 1.64 16.10
C GLY A 238 -18.37 2.36 16.30
N ARG A 239 -19.34 2.03 15.48
CA ARG A 239 -20.70 2.60 15.57
C ARG A 239 -21.44 2.23 16.84
N ASP A 240 -20.99 1.20 17.54
CA ASP A 240 -21.50 0.78 18.85
C ASP A 240 -20.86 1.53 20.02
N GLY A 241 -19.98 2.50 19.74
CA GLY A 241 -19.25 3.28 20.76
C GLY A 241 -18.11 2.53 21.43
N LYS A 242 -17.70 1.37 20.91
CA LYS A 242 -16.57 0.61 21.43
C LYS A 242 -15.29 0.90 20.63
N PRO A 243 -14.11 0.84 21.27
CA PRO A 243 -12.86 1.12 20.60
C PRO A 243 -12.50 -0.01 19.63
N LEU A 244 -12.37 0.30 18.35
CA LEU A 244 -11.90 -0.63 17.31
C LEU A 244 -10.38 -0.66 17.23
N ALA A 245 -9.74 0.50 17.34
CA ALA A 245 -8.29 0.57 17.32
C ALA A 245 -7.74 1.71 18.20
N VAL A 246 -6.51 1.53 18.65
CA VAL A 246 -5.66 2.59 19.21
C VAL A 246 -4.53 2.88 18.22
N VAL A 247 -4.15 4.15 18.08
CA VAL A 247 -2.98 4.57 17.31
C VAL A 247 -2.05 5.34 18.23
N GLU A 248 -0.81 4.87 18.33
CA GLU A 248 0.28 5.56 19.01
C GLU A 248 1.23 6.17 18.00
N ALA A 249 1.48 7.45 18.14
CA ALA A 249 2.35 8.22 17.25
C ALA A 249 3.74 8.39 17.83
N LYS A 250 4.75 8.35 16.98
CA LYS A 250 6.15 8.68 17.33
C LYS A 250 6.72 9.69 16.33
N LYS A 251 7.75 10.40 16.73
CA LYS A 251 8.48 11.33 15.85
C LYS A 251 9.05 10.58 14.65
N THR A 252 9.05 11.22 13.49
CA THR A 252 9.57 10.64 12.24
C THR A 252 11.03 10.15 12.31
N MET A 253 11.82 10.71 13.22
CA MET A 253 13.21 10.32 13.45
C MET A 253 13.39 9.14 14.42
N VAL A 254 12.29 8.68 15.04
CA VAL A 254 12.27 7.56 16.00
C VAL A 254 11.63 6.36 15.31
N GLU A 255 12.16 5.18 15.56
CA GLU A 255 11.54 3.94 15.08
C GLU A 255 10.10 3.82 15.59
N ALA A 256 9.17 3.48 14.73
CA ALA A 256 7.74 3.32 15.09
C ALA A 256 7.57 2.32 16.24
N ARG A 257 8.38 1.25 16.26
CA ARG A 257 8.38 0.22 17.32
C ARG A 257 8.63 0.73 18.74
N ALA A 258 9.21 1.90 18.90
CA ALA A 258 9.36 2.54 20.21
C ALA A 258 7.99 2.81 20.88
N GLY A 259 6.92 3.00 20.11
CA GLY A 259 5.55 3.17 20.59
C GLY A 259 4.83 1.89 20.98
N LYS A 260 5.34 0.71 20.61
CA LYS A 260 4.67 -0.58 20.78
C LYS A 260 4.22 -0.87 22.21
N HIS A 261 5.11 -0.68 23.16
CA HIS A 261 4.79 -0.99 24.56
C HIS A 261 3.71 -0.05 25.11
N GLN A 262 3.82 1.23 24.80
CA GLN A 262 2.85 2.25 25.23
C GLN A 262 1.48 2.00 24.60
N ALA A 263 1.42 1.72 23.29
CA ALA A 263 0.20 1.38 22.59
C ALA A 263 -0.51 0.15 23.19
N LYS A 264 0.28 -0.86 23.59
CA LYS A 264 -0.27 -2.04 24.27
C LYS A 264 -0.90 -1.69 25.62
N LEU A 265 -0.23 -0.87 26.44
CA LEU A 265 -0.79 -0.44 27.75
C LEU A 265 -2.09 0.34 27.55
N TYR A 266 -2.16 1.18 26.54
CA TYR A 266 -3.40 1.90 26.20
C TYR A 266 -4.52 0.95 25.76
N ALA A 267 -4.19 -0.09 24.98
CA ALA A 267 -5.17 -1.12 24.62
C ALA A 267 -5.67 -1.88 25.85
N ASP A 268 -4.79 -2.19 26.83
CA ASP A 268 -5.17 -2.84 28.10
C ASP A 268 -6.14 -1.94 28.91
N CYS A 269 -5.87 -0.63 28.97
CA CYS A 269 -6.75 0.33 29.64
C CYS A 269 -8.12 0.44 28.93
N LEU A 270 -8.13 0.58 27.61
CA LEU A 270 -9.37 0.70 26.83
C LEU A 270 -10.22 -0.57 26.90
N GLU A 271 -9.60 -1.74 26.90
CA GLU A 271 -10.31 -3.01 27.12
C GLU A 271 -10.99 -3.05 28.48
N THR A 272 -10.30 -2.60 29.54
CA THR A 272 -10.86 -2.52 30.90
C THR A 272 -12.00 -1.52 30.98
N MET A 273 -11.88 -0.36 30.31
CA MET A 273 -12.87 0.71 30.34
C MET A 273 -14.13 0.39 29.51
N HIS A 274 -13.97 -0.28 28.37
CA HIS A 274 -15.04 -0.44 27.38
C HIS A 274 -15.43 -1.89 27.12
N GLY A 275 -14.74 -2.87 27.70
CA GLY A 275 -15.03 -4.30 27.51
C GLY A 275 -14.70 -4.84 26.13
N GLN A 276 -13.95 -4.09 25.32
CA GLN A 276 -13.49 -4.51 23.98
C GLN A 276 -12.02 -4.15 23.81
N ARG A 277 -11.20 -5.16 23.49
CA ARG A 277 -9.80 -4.94 23.17
C ARG A 277 -9.65 -4.32 21.79
N PRO A 278 -9.11 -3.10 21.65
CA PRO A 278 -8.86 -2.51 20.33
C PRO A 278 -7.73 -3.24 19.59
N VAL A 279 -7.69 -3.09 18.30
CA VAL A 279 -6.52 -3.40 17.47
C VAL A 279 -5.47 -2.32 17.70
N ILE A 280 -4.20 -2.69 17.71
CA ILE A 280 -3.12 -1.77 18.05
C ILE A 280 -2.41 -1.32 16.78
N PHE A 281 -2.33 -0.01 16.57
CA PHE A 281 -1.43 0.60 15.62
C PHE A 281 -0.38 1.44 16.33
N TYR A 282 0.82 1.46 15.78
CA TYR A 282 1.84 2.44 16.15
C TYR A 282 2.60 2.88 14.89
N SER A 283 2.86 4.19 14.79
CA SER A 283 3.41 4.78 13.58
C SER A 283 4.33 5.96 13.88
N ASN A 284 5.34 6.15 13.04
CA ASN A 284 6.16 7.37 13.01
C ASN A 284 5.86 8.22 11.76
N GLY A 285 4.74 7.95 11.08
CA GLY A 285 4.36 8.60 9.82
C GLY A 285 4.98 7.98 8.58
N PHE A 286 6.10 7.28 8.68
CA PHE A 286 6.73 6.54 7.58
C PHE A 286 6.47 5.05 7.67
N GLU A 287 6.57 4.49 8.85
CA GLU A 287 6.26 3.09 9.15
C GLU A 287 4.99 3.04 9.95
N THR A 288 4.08 2.16 9.57
CA THR A 288 2.86 1.88 10.32
C THR A 288 2.79 0.39 10.58
N PHE A 289 2.68 0.04 11.85
CA PHE A 289 2.56 -1.33 12.30
C PHE A 289 1.14 -1.59 12.80
N LEU A 290 0.62 -2.75 12.42
CA LEU A 290 -0.63 -3.31 12.91
C LEU A 290 -0.32 -4.49 13.83
N TRP A 291 -0.97 -4.52 14.99
CA TRP A 291 -0.85 -5.61 15.95
C TRP A 291 -2.21 -6.01 16.53
N ASP A 292 -2.76 -7.10 16.03
CA ASP A 292 -3.87 -7.81 16.69
C ASP A 292 -3.29 -8.83 17.68
N ASP A 293 -2.89 -8.37 18.85
CA ASP A 293 -2.14 -9.15 19.83
C ASP A 293 -2.90 -10.35 20.40
N THR A 294 -4.19 -10.42 20.11
CA THR A 294 -5.02 -11.58 20.44
C THR A 294 -4.90 -12.70 19.41
N PHE A 295 -4.37 -12.43 18.19
CA PHE A 295 -4.39 -13.41 17.13
C PHE A 295 -3.10 -13.50 16.30
N TYR A 296 -2.55 -12.38 15.84
CA TYR A 296 -1.32 -12.32 15.05
C TYR A 296 -0.22 -11.50 15.71
N PRO A 297 1.06 -11.82 15.48
CA PRO A 297 2.15 -10.92 15.79
C PRO A 297 2.04 -9.60 15.03
N GLU A 298 2.77 -8.59 15.49
CA GLU A 298 2.87 -7.31 14.80
C GLU A 298 3.43 -7.46 13.38
N ARG A 299 2.96 -6.59 12.49
CA ARG A 299 3.44 -6.51 11.11
C ARG A 299 3.34 -5.10 10.57
N GLU A 300 4.22 -4.76 9.67
CA GLU A 300 4.15 -3.51 8.92
C GLU A 300 2.97 -3.58 7.93
N VAL A 301 2.20 -2.49 7.85
CA VAL A 301 1.06 -2.35 6.94
C VAL A 301 1.16 -1.04 6.17
N TYR A 302 0.53 -0.98 5.02
CA TYR A 302 0.60 0.19 4.15
C TYR A 302 -0.02 1.46 4.76
N GLY A 303 -1.00 1.31 5.64
CA GLY A 303 -1.70 2.43 6.29
C GLY A 303 -2.78 1.96 7.25
N PHE A 304 -3.58 2.89 7.73
CA PHE A 304 -4.68 2.59 8.65
C PHE A 304 -5.85 1.91 7.93
N PHE A 305 -6.61 1.14 8.69
CA PHE A 305 -7.77 0.40 8.20
C PHE A 305 -9.04 1.23 8.37
N ARG A 306 -10.04 0.94 7.55
CA ARG A 306 -11.37 1.53 7.64
C ARG A 306 -12.15 0.98 8.82
N GLU A 307 -13.23 1.68 9.20
CA GLU A 307 -14.12 1.23 10.27
C GLU A 307 -14.63 -0.20 10.05
N ASP A 308 -15.17 -0.50 8.86
CA ASP A 308 -15.70 -1.82 8.54
C ASP A 308 -14.61 -2.91 8.47
N GLU A 309 -13.38 -2.55 8.13
CA GLU A 309 -12.22 -3.45 8.13
C GLU A 309 -11.79 -3.81 9.55
N LEU A 310 -11.71 -2.81 10.44
CA LEU A 310 -11.40 -3.01 11.86
C LEU A 310 -12.52 -3.78 12.56
N GLN A 311 -13.78 -3.43 12.29
CA GLN A 311 -14.93 -4.15 12.86
C GLN A 311 -14.88 -5.63 12.50
N ARG A 312 -14.60 -5.97 11.23
CA ARG A 312 -14.43 -7.38 10.82
C ARG A 312 -13.29 -8.08 11.56
N MET A 313 -12.20 -7.39 11.85
CA MET A 313 -11.08 -7.98 12.60
C MET A 313 -11.51 -8.32 14.04
N VAL A 314 -12.22 -7.39 14.69
CA VAL A 314 -12.71 -7.59 16.07
C VAL A 314 -13.75 -8.71 16.12
N ASP A 315 -14.73 -8.71 15.21
CA ASP A 315 -15.79 -9.72 15.14
C ASP A 315 -15.22 -11.15 14.95
N ARG A 316 -14.16 -11.28 14.16
CA ARG A 316 -13.52 -12.57 13.89
C ARG A 316 -12.82 -13.18 15.11
N ARG A 317 -12.44 -12.39 16.10
CA ARG A 317 -11.80 -12.93 17.32
C ARG A 317 -12.69 -13.96 18.02
N VAL A 318 -14.00 -13.75 17.95
CA VAL A 318 -14.99 -14.61 18.62
C VAL A 318 -15.53 -15.71 17.69
N ASN A 319 -15.56 -15.46 16.39
CA ASN A 319 -16.31 -16.29 15.43
C ASN A 319 -15.42 -17.18 14.54
N ARG A 320 -14.09 -17.11 14.64
CA ARG A 320 -13.18 -17.98 13.87
C ARG A 320 -13.29 -19.42 14.32
N LYS A 321 -13.33 -20.34 13.34
CA LYS A 321 -13.24 -21.79 13.57
C LYS A 321 -11.87 -22.29 13.15
N ASP A 322 -11.44 -23.39 13.72
CA ASP A 322 -10.19 -24.05 13.35
C ASP A 322 -10.31 -24.61 11.93
N LEU A 323 -9.46 -24.15 11.02
CA LEU A 323 -9.43 -24.60 9.63
C LEU A 323 -9.09 -26.09 9.50
N ARG A 324 -8.31 -26.63 10.43
CA ARG A 324 -7.83 -28.02 10.42
C ARG A 324 -8.97 -29.04 10.63
N THR A 325 -10.10 -28.58 11.18
CA THR A 325 -11.30 -29.41 11.44
C THR A 325 -12.37 -29.26 10.36
N PHE A 326 -12.12 -28.48 9.32
CA PHE A 326 -13.08 -28.26 8.27
C PHE A 326 -13.23 -29.49 7.36
N GLU A 327 -14.45 -29.93 7.14
CA GLU A 327 -14.76 -30.99 6.20
C GLU A 327 -14.92 -30.41 4.80
N VAL A 328 -14.01 -30.78 3.91
CA VAL A 328 -14.00 -30.29 2.52
C VAL A 328 -15.15 -30.92 1.75
N ASP A 329 -15.90 -30.08 1.06
CA ASP A 329 -16.92 -30.54 0.11
C ASP A 329 -16.26 -31.28 -1.07
N ARG A 330 -16.55 -32.57 -1.18
CA ARG A 330 -15.94 -33.46 -2.20
C ARG A 330 -16.49 -33.19 -3.60
N ASP A 331 -17.62 -32.55 -3.73
CA ASP A 331 -18.16 -32.13 -5.02
C ASP A 331 -17.36 -30.94 -5.59
N ILE A 332 -16.79 -30.11 -4.71
CA ILE A 332 -15.88 -29.05 -5.11
C ILE A 332 -14.48 -29.62 -5.36
N SER A 333 -13.94 -30.41 -4.43
CA SER A 333 -12.55 -30.92 -4.53
C SER A 333 -12.43 -32.26 -3.81
N GLY A 334 -12.33 -33.36 -4.57
CA GLY A 334 -12.42 -34.72 -3.99
C GLY A 334 -11.20 -35.60 -4.22
N ARG A 335 -10.19 -35.17 -4.99
CA ARG A 335 -8.98 -36.01 -5.26
C ARG A 335 -8.04 -35.98 -4.06
N PRO A 336 -7.40 -37.10 -3.70
CA PRO A 336 -6.56 -37.17 -2.49
C PRO A 336 -5.51 -36.08 -2.38
N TYR A 337 -4.79 -35.78 -3.46
CA TYR A 337 -3.77 -34.74 -3.47
C TYR A 337 -4.34 -33.31 -3.33
N GLN A 338 -5.60 -33.07 -3.77
CA GLN A 338 -6.28 -31.79 -3.58
C GLN A 338 -6.68 -31.63 -2.11
N LEU A 339 -7.21 -32.66 -1.49
CA LEU A 339 -7.55 -32.68 -0.06
C LEU A 339 -6.31 -32.45 0.80
N GLU A 340 -5.21 -33.11 0.45
CA GLU A 340 -3.92 -32.88 1.14
C GLU A 340 -3.45 -31.44 0.98
N ALA A 341 -3.53 -30.85 -0.21
CA ALA A 341 -3.16 -29.45 -0.43
C ALA A 341 -4.01 -28.49 0.41
N ILE A 342 -5.33 -28.71 0.49
CA ILE A 342 -6.24 -27.91 1.33
C ILE A 342 -5.87 -28.05 2.80
N GLN A 343 -5.61 -29.27 3.26
CA GLN A 343 -5.19 -29.53 4.64
C GLN A 343 -3.86 -28.81 4.97
N ARG A 344 -2.88 -28.83 4.07
CA ARG A 344 -1.61 -28.13 4.26
C ARG A 344 -1.79 -26.60 4.33
N VAL A 345 -2.71 -26.03 3.54
CA VAL A 345 -3.08 -24.61 3.66
C VAL A 345 -3.68 -24.33 5.03
N ALA A 346 -4.60 -25.17 5.52
CA ALA A 346 -5.18 -25.03 6.83
C ALA A 346 -4.12 -25.06 7.95
N GLU A 347 -3.20 -26.03 7.89
CA GLU A 347 -2.07 -26.15 8.83
C GLU A 347 -1.09 -24.97 8.77
N THR A 348 -0.91 -24.37 7.60
CA THR A 348 -0.04 -23.20 7.43
C THR A 348 -0.65 -21.95 8.08
N PHE A 349 -1.94 -21.72 7.89
CA PHE A 349 -2.61 -20.52 8.38
C PHE A 349 -2.97 -20.60 9.86
N VAL A 350 -3.09 -21.80 10.42
CA VAL A 350 -3.45 -22.01 11.82
C VAL A 350 -2.21 -22.31 12.65
N LYS A 351 -2.16 -21.72 13.83
CA LYS A 351 -1.21 -22.05 14.88
C LYS A 351 -1.95 -22.20 16.21
N GLU A 352 -1.49 -23.09 17.04
CA GLU A 352 -1.97 -23.21 18.39
C GLU A 352 -0.91 -22.75 19.39
N ARG A 353 -1.31 -21.94 20.33
CA ARG A 353 -0.44 -21.50 21.41
C ARG A 353 -1.22 -21.48 22.72
N GLU A 354 -0.73 -22.23 23.71
CA GLU A 354 -1.34 -22.30 25.05
C GLU A 354 -2.82 -22.74 25.01
N GLY A 355 -3.16 -23.68 24.10
CA GLY A 355 -4.54 -24.15 23.90
C GLY A 355 -5.47 -23.16 23.20
N GLN A 356 -4.94 -22.04 22.69
CA GLN A 356 -5.71 -21.04 21.95
C GLN A 356 -5.39 -21.04 20.47
N LEU A 357 -6.43 -20.91 19.65
CA LEU A 357 -6.31 -20.71 18.21
C LEU A 357 -5.62 -19.38 17.91
N ARG A 358 -4.57 -19.40 17.13
CA ARG A 358 -3.80 -18.24 16.69
C ARG A 358 -3.59 -18.30 15.18
N GLY A 359 -3.30 -17.15 14.56
CA GLY A 359 -2.85 -17.10 13.19
C GLY A 359 -1.43 -17.65 13.04
N GLY A 360 -1.24 -18.51 12.04
CA GLY A 360 0.06 -19.04 11.61
C GLY A 360 0.77 -18.13 10.60
N GLN A 361 1.36 -18.74 9.58
CA GLN A 361 1.90 -18.00 8.43
C GLN A 361 0.76 -17.37 7.64
N ARG A 362 1.05 -16.29 6.92
CA ARG A 362 0.04 -15.54 6.19
C ARG A 362 0.11 -15.74 4.69
N ASP A 363 1.09 -16.48 4.24
CA ASP A 363 1.34 -16.77 2.83
C ASP A 363 1.67 -18.25 2.62
N CYS A 364 1.27 -18.79 1.48
CA CYS A 364 1.64 -20.11 1.02
C CYS A 364 1.71 -20.19 -0.49
N LEU A 365 2.55 -21.09 -1.00
CA LEU A 365 2.67 -21.40 -2.41
C LEU A 365 2.19 -22.82 -2.68
N MET A 366 1.17 -22.94 -3.54
CA MET A 366 0.65 -24.22 -4.01
C MET A 366 1.27 -24.56 -5.37
N VAL A 367 2.07 -25.63 -5.40
CA VAL A 367 2.67 -26.17 -6.62
C VAL A 367 1.82 -27.32 -7.11
N MET A 368 1.07 -27.11 -8.19
CA MET A 368 0.18 -28.12 -8.75
C MET A 368 0.29 -28.13 -10.28
N ALA A 369 0.41 -29.31 -10.88
CA ALA A 369 0.54 -29.45 -12.32
C ALA A 369 -0.62 -28.83 -13.10
N THR A 370 -0.38 -28.46 -14.36
CA THR A 370 -1.45 -27.99 -15.24
C THR A 370 -2.51 -29.10 -15.40
N GLY A 371 -3.78 -28.74 -15.33
CA GLY A 371 -4.90 -29.71 -15.41
C GLY A 371 -5.19 -30.50 -14.13
N SER A 372 -4.41 -30.32 -13.05
CA SER A 372 -4.65 -31.00 -11.77
C SER A 372 -5.86 -30.43 -10.98
N GLY A 373 -6.46 -29.34 -11.44
CA GLY A 373 -7.60 -28.72 -10.79
C GLY A 373 -7.24 -27.60 -9.81
N LYS A 374 -6.18 -26.83 -10.08
CA LYS A 374 -5.78 -25.64 -9.27
C LYS A 374 -6.97 -24.75 -8.90
N THR A 375 -7.80 -24.39 -9.89
CA THR A 375 -8.96 -23.51 -9.68
C THR A 375 -10.01 -24.13 -8.76
N ARG A 376 -10.30 -25.44 -8.90
CA ARG A 376 -11.21 -26.16 -8.00
C ARG A 376 -10.68 -26.24 -6.58
N THR A 377 -9.40 -26.55 -6.43
CA THR A 377 -8.73 -26.58 -5.11
C THR A 377 -8.77 -25.20 -4.46
N SER A 378 -8.56 -24.12 -5.23
CA SER A 378 -8.68 -22.75 -4.74
C SER A 378 -10.11 -22.40 -4.32
N ALA A 379 -11.13 -22.85 -5.06
CA ALA A 379 -12.53 -22.66 -4.67
C ALA A 379 -12.83 -23.38 -3.34
N ALA A 380 -12.37 -24.64 -3.17
CA ALA A 380 -12.54 -25.34 -1.90
C ALA A 380 -11.80 -24.69 -0.72
N ILE A 381 -10.64 -24.07 -0.96
CA ILE A 381 -9.93 -23.27 0.07
C ILE A 381 -10.72 -22.03 0.43
N VAL A 382 -11.30 -21.32 -0.56
CA VAL A 382 -12.15 -20.16 -0.30
C VAL A 382 -13.40 -20.58 0.48
N ASP A 383 -14.02 -21.70 0.14
CA ASP A 383 -15.14 -22.28 0.90
C ASP A 383 -14.75 -22.50 2.39
N MET A 384 -13.64 -23.18 2.62
CA MET A 384 -13.09 -23.38 3.97
C MET A 384 -12.88 -22.07 4.71
N LEU A 385 -12.18 -21.12 4.11
CA LEU A 385 -11.81 -19.87 4.77
C LEU A 385 -13.04 -19.00 5.05
N THR A 386 -14.04 -19.02 4.18
CA THR A 386 -15.27 -18.24 4.37
C THR A 386 -16.19 -18.88 5.41
N LYS A 387 -16.41 -20.19 5.37
CA LYS A 387 -17.23 -20.92 6.36
C LYS A 387 -16.61 -21.00 7.75
N CYS A 388 -15.28 -20.95 7.84
CA CYS A 388 -14.54 -20.86 9.09
C CYS A 388 -14.31 -19.42 9.57
N ASN A 389 -14.85 -18.42 8.86
CA ASN A 389 -14.78 -17.00 9.21
C ASN A 389 -13.36 -16.39 9.23
N TRP A 390 -12.48 -16.90 8.37
CA TRP A 390 -11.13 -16.36 8.16
C TRP A 390 -11.08 -15.32 7.05
N ALA A 391 -11.89 -15.48 6.02
CA ALA A 391 -11.99 -14.54 4.92
C ALA A 391 -13.47 -14.20 4.62
N LYS A 392 -13.73 -12.97 4.25
CA LYS A 392 -15.02 -12.46 3.80
C LYS A 392 -14.95 -11.89 2.39
N ARG A 393 -13.88 -11.19 2.08
CA ARG A 393 -13.59 -10.61 0.76
C ARG A 393 -12.34 -11.21 0.19
N VAL A 394 -12.44 -11.78 -1.00
CA VAL A 394 -11.36 -12.51 -1.68
C VAL A 394 -11.05 -11.83 -3.01
N LEU A 395 -9.78 -11.57 -3.26
CA LEU A 395 -9.27 -11.09 -4.53
C LEU A 395 -8.58 -12.24 -5.26
N PHE A 396 -9.01 -12.53 -6.49
CA PHE A 396 -8.33 -13.45 -7.40
C PHE A 396 -7.64 -12.66 -8.51
N LEU A 397 -6.34 -12.82 -8.64
CA LEU A 397 -5.52 -12.13 -9.63
C LEU A 397 -5.01 -13.09 -10.70
N ALA A 398 -5.21 -12.71 -11.97
CA ALA A 398 -4.67 -13.43 -13.11
C ALA A 398 -4.01 -12.46 -14.12
N ASP A 399 -3.14 -12.97 -14.97
CA ASP A 399 -2.38 -12.16 -15.93
C ASP A 399 -3.25 -11.61 -17.07
N ARG A 400 -4.31 -12.35 -17.46
CA ARG A 400 -5.12 -12.04 -18.64
C ARG A 400 -6.61 -12.07 -18.33
N THR A 401 -7.37 -11.21 -19.02
CA THR A 401 -8.85 -11.14 -18.88
C THR A 401 -9.57 -12.45 -19.21
N SER A 402 -9.00 -13.28 -20.11
CA SER A 402 -9.55 -14.60 -20.40
C SER A 402 -9.46 -15.55 -19.19
N LEU A 403 -8.34 -15.51 -18.45
CA LEU A 403 -8.15 -16.30 -17.23
C LEU A 403 -9.04 -15.79 -16.10
N VAL A 404 -9.19 -14.46 -15.96
CA VAL A 404 -10.14 -13.83 -15.04
C VAL A 404 -11.55 -14.36 -15.28
N LYS A 405 -12.02 -14.34 -16.53
CA LYS A 405 -13.35 -14.86 -16.90
C LYS A 405 -13.52 -16.35 -16.59
N GLN A 406 -12.51 -17.15 -16.93
CA GLN A 406 -12.50 -18.59 -16.68
C GLN A 406 -12.54 -18.90 -15.17
N ALA A 407 -11.73 -18.22 -14.37
CA ALA A 407 -11.70 -18.39 -12.93
C ALA A 407 -13.05 -17.96 -12.31
N LYS A 408 -13.60 -16.78 -12.66
CA LYS A 408 -14.93 -16.34 -12.21
C LYS A 408 -16.00 -17.38 -12.52
N SER A 409 -16.02 -17.93 -13.75
CA SER A 409 -17.01 -18.94 -14.15
C SER A 409 -16.91 -20.22 -13.29
N ALA A 410 -15.68 -20.70 -13.05
CA ALA A 410 -15.46 -21.89 -12.22
C ALA A 410 -15.85 -21.66 -10.76
N PHE A 411 -15.55 -20.48 -10.20
CA PHE A 411 -15.96 -20.16 -8.84
C PHE A 411 -17.47 -20.00 -8.71
N ASN A 412 -18.17 -19.42 -9.67
CA ASN A 412 -19.62 -19.35 -9.68
C ASN A 412 -20.28 -20.73 -9.75
N GLU A 413 -19.66 -21.70 -10.44
CA GLU A 413 -20.12 -23.08 -10.49
C GLU A 413 -19.99 -23.77 -9.13
N HIS A 414 -18.88 -23.56 -8.42
CA HIS A 414 -18.57 -24.25 -7.19
C HIS A 414 -19.03 -23.53 -5.91
N LEU A 415 -19.18 -22.21 -5.95
CA LEU A 415 -19.55 -21.35 -4.82
C LEU A 415 -20.65 -20.37 -5.25
N PRO A 416 -21.81 -20.86 -5.69
CA PRO A 416 -22.89 -20.01 -6.23
C PRO A 416 -23.49 -19.03 -5.21
N GLU A 417 -23.30 -19.29 -3.91
CA GLU A 417 -23.77 -18.44 -2.82
C GLU A 417 -22.89 -17.21 -2.59
N LEU A 418 -21.66 -17.17 -3.16
CA LEU A 418 -20.76 -16.05 -3.02
C LEU A 418 -20.85 -15.10 -4.23
N SER A 419 -21.24 -13.86 -3.98
CA SER A 419 -21.30 -12.84 -5.03
C SER A 419 -19.93 -12.58 -5.66
N ALA A 420 -19.82 -12.70 -6.99
CA ALA A 420 -18.56 -12.65 -7.73
C ALA A 420 -18.62 -11.62 -8.87
N ILE A 421 -17.62 -10.76 -8.96
CA ILE A 421 -17.48 -9.76 -10.03
C ILE A 421 -16.17 -9.90 -10.80
N ASP A 422 -16.20 -9.49 -12.07
CA ASP A 422 -15.02 -9.25 -12.90
C ASP A 422 -14.73 -7.74 -12.89
N LEU A 423 -13.77 -7.30 -12.08
CA LEU A 423 -13.44 -5.90 -11.88
C LEU A 423 -12.92 -5.20 -13.15
N THR A 424 -12.56 -5.97 -14.18
CA THR A 424 -12.20 -5.40 -15.50
C THR A 424 -13.41 -4.84 -16.24
N LYS A 425 -14.64 -5.20 -15.84
CA LYS A 425 -15.90 -4.85 -16.51
C LYS A 425 -16.96 -4.34 -15.56
N GLU A 426 -16.95 -4.78 -14.33
CA GLU A 426 -17.98 -4.57 -13.32
C GLU A 426 -17.44 -3.68 -12.20
N LYS A 427 -18.34 -3.09 -11.42
CA LYS A 427 -17.99 -2.34 -10.21
C LYS A 427 -18.35 -3.17 -8.98
N GLU A 428 -17.48 -3.12 -7.98
CA GLU A 428 -17.73 -3.72 -6.68
C GLU A 428 -18.82 -2.97 -5.93
N ASP A 429 -19.67 -3.72 -5.24
CA ASP A 429 -20.65 -3.23 -4.28
C ASP A 429 -20.39 -3.80 -2.87
N PRO A 430 -21.05 -3.30 -1.82
CA PRO A 430 -20.83 -3.75 -0.44
C PRO A 430 -21.12 -5.25 -0.20
N SER A 431 -21.92 -5.88 -1.07
CA SER A 431 -22.28 -7.31 -0.97
C SER A 431 -21.26 -8.22 -1.63
N THR A 432 -20.35 -7.66 -2.46
CA THR A 432 -19.36 -8.43 -3.22
C THR A 432 -18.43 -9.20 -2.29
N ARG A 433 -18.27 -10.50 -2.57
CA ARG A 433 -17.43 -11.44 -1.83
C ARG A 433 -16.16 -11.82 -2.60
N LEU A 434 -16.31 -12.07 -3.89
CA LEU A 434 -15.24 -12.52 -4.76
C LEU A 434 -14.97 -11.47 -5.85
N VAL A 435 -13.78 -10.95 -5.88
CA VAL A 435 -13.33 -9.99 -6.90
C VAL A 435 -12.28 -10.66 -7.77
N PHE A 436 -12.55 -10.77 -9.05
CA PHE A 436 -11.62 -11.27 -10.05
C PHE A 436 -11.06 -10.10 -10.84
N SER A 437 -9.73 -10.02 -10.96
CA SER A 437 -9.07 -8.90 -11.63
C SER A 437 -7.79 -9.31 -12.34
N THR A 438 -7.36 -8.48 -13.28
CA THR A 438 -5.98 -8.54 -13.76
C THR A 438 -5.09 -7.68 -12.87
N TYR A 439 -3.79 -7.98 -12.84
CA TYR A 439 -2.82 -7.19 -12.07
C TYR A 439 -2.82 -5.70 -12.47
N PRO A 440 -2.79 -5.32 -13.78
CA PRO A 440 -2.83 -3.93 -14.16
C PRO A 440 -4.10 -3.21 -13.71
N THR A 441 -5.26 -3.87 -13.80
CA THR A 441 -6.53 -3.28 -13.33
C THR A 441 -6.48 -3.01 -11.83
N MET A 442 -5.98 -3.95 -11.03
CA MET A 442 -5.92 -3.79 -9.58
C MET A 442 -4.92 -2.69 -9.17
N ILE A 443 -3.74 -2.62 -9.79
CA ILE A 443 -2.77 -1.53 -9.52
C ILE A 443 -3.41 -0.15 -9.77
N ASN A 444 -4.11 0.02 -10.88
CA ASN A 444 -4.79 1.28 -11.19
C ASN A 444 -5.88 1.63 -10.15
N LYS A 445 -6.50 0.62 -9.54
CA LYS A 445 -7.53 0.81 -8.51
C LYS A 445 -6.97 1.15 -7.13
N ILE A 446 -5.79 0.67 -6.78
CA ILE A 446 -5.14 0.96 -5.49
C ILE A 446 -4.92 2.47 -5.31
N ASP A 447 -4.54 3.18 -6.39
CA ASP A 447 -4.35 4.63 -6.37
C ASP A 447 -5.67 5.41 -6.55
N GLY A 448 -6.77 4.73 -6.80
CA GLY A 448 -8.08 5.35 -6.94
C GLY A 448 -8.51 6.01 -5.63
N ALA A 449 -9.02 7.24 -5.71
CA ALA A 449 -9.62 7.94 -4.60
C ALA A 449 -11.10 8.19 -4.86
N LYS A 450 -11.89 8.25 -3.81
CA LYS A 450 -13.26 8.73 -3.84
C LYS A 450 -13.29 10.27 -3.87
N VAL A 451 -14.45 10.83 -4.16
CA VAL A 451 -14.63 12.30 -4.28
C VAL A 451 -14.28 13.05 -2.99
N ASP A 452 -14.46 12.42 -1.84
CA ASP A 452 -14.16 12.94 -0.50
C ASP A 452 -12.71 12.77 -0.04
N GLY A 453 -11.87 12.14 -0.89
CA GLY A 453 -10.45 11.91 -0.63
C GLY A 453 -10.12 10.63 0.12
N GLU A 454 -11.11 9.83 0.44
CA GLU A 454 -10.88 8.46 0.87
C GLU A 454 -10.28 7.64 -0.28
N ARG A 455 -9.49 6.62 0.04
CA ARG A 455 -9.05 5.65 -0.96
C ARG A 455 -10.22 4.82 -1.47
N MET A 456 -10.14 4.38 -2.70
CA MET A 456 -11.13 3.45 -3.25
C MET A 456 -11.17 2.14 -2.47
N TYR A 457 -9.99 1.60 -2.16
CA TYR A 457 -9.79 0.42 -1.33
C TYR A 457 -9.00 0.79 -0.06
N GLY A 458 -9.43 0.29 1.10
CA GLY A 458 -8.62 0.30 2.31
C GLY A 458 -7.53 -0.76 2.28
N ALA A 459 -6.52 -0.63 3.12
CA ALA A 459 -5.45 -1.63 3.22
C ALA A 459 -5.94 -2.99 3.73
N GLY A 460 -7.00 -3.01 4.52
CA GLY A 460 -7.67 -4.22 5.03
C GLY A 460 -8.88 -4.67 4.21
N HIS A 461 -9.06 -4.17 2.97
CA HIS A 461 -10.26 -4.45 2.18
C HIS A 461 -10.43 -5.93 1.85
N PHE A 462 -9.38 -6.58 1.36
CA PHE A 462 -9.35 -8.02 1.08
C PHE A 462 -8.76 -8.79 2.25
N ASP A 463 -9.34 -9.94 2.54
CA ASP A 463 -8.86 -10.85 3.59
C ASP A 463 -7.96 -11.96 3.02
N LEU A 464 -8.16 -12.29 1.74
CA LEU A 464 -7.42 -13.29 0.99
C LEU A 464 -7.13 -12.77 -0.42
N ILE A 465 -5.91 -12.97 -0.88
CA ILE A 465 -5.51 -12.77 -2.27
C ILE A 465 -5.01 -14.10 -2.83
N ILE A 466 -5.60 -14.53 -3.93
CA ILE A 466 -5.16 -15.69 -4.69
C ILE A 466 -4.45 -15.20 -5.95
N ILE A 467 -3.24 -15.68 -6.16
CA ILE A 467 -2.35 -15.28 -7.25
C ILE A 467 -2.22 -16.45 -8.21
N ASP A 468 -2.84 -16.35 -9.39
CA ASP A 468 -2.67 -17.35 -10.42
C ASP A 468 -1.35 -17.14 -11.17
N GLU A 469 -0.67 -18.25 -11.49
CA GLU A 469 0.67 -18.27 -12.08
C GLU A 469 1.69 -17.44 -11.26
N ALA A 470 1.76 -17.73 -9.95
CA ALA A 470 2.59 -17.03 -8.96
C ALA A 470 4.09 -17.38 -9.14
N HIS A 471 4.71 -16.93 -10.23
CA HIS A 471 6.15 -17.02 -10.40
C HIS A 471 6.82 -15.69 -9.95
N ARG A 472 8.12 -15.78 -9.64
CA ARG A 472 8.93 -14.69 -9.11
C ARG A 472 8.78 -13.38 -9.91
N SER A 473 8.75 -13.45 -11.24
CA SER A 473 8.59 -12.28 -12.11
C SER A 473 7.25 -11.55 -11.93
N VAL A 474 6.16 -12.28 -11.70
CA VAL A 474 4.83 -11.69 -11.43
C VAL A 474 4.83 -11.03 -10.06
N TYR A 475 5.35 -11.71 -9.03
CA TYR A 475 5.43 -11.16 -7.70
C TYR A 475 6.28 -9.87 -7.65
N GLN A 476 7.45 -9.87 -8.28
CA GLN A 476 8.32 -8.70 -8.35
C GLN A 476 7.66 -7.54 -9.11
N LYS A 477 7.04 -7.83 -10.26
CA LYS A 477 6.42 -6.83 -11.10
C LYS A 477 5.21 -6.14 -10.47
N TYR A 478 4.43 -6.86 -9.67
CA TYR A 478 3.17 -6.38 -9.07
C TYR A 478 3.21 -6.32 -7.55
N ARG A 479 4.40 -6.25 -6.99
CA ARG A 479 4.67 -6.23 -5.54
C ARG A 479 3.83 -5.17 -4.81
N ALA A 480 3.59 -4.02 -5.43
CA ALA A 480 2.78 -2.95 -4.87
C ALA A 480 1.38 -3.41 -4.43
N ILE A 481 0.76 -4.37 -5.13
CA ILE A 481 -0.56 -4.92 -4.72
C ILE A 481 -0.43 -5.66 -3.39
N PHE A 482 0.60 -6.50 -3.26
CA PHE A 482 0.80 -7.37 -2.10
C PHE A 482 1.32 -6.62 -0.87
N GLU A 483 2.01 -5.50 -1.07
CA GLU A 483 2.42 -4.58 0.00
C GLU A 483 1.29 -3.65 0.43
N TYR A 484 0.34 -3.37 -0.47
CA TYR A 484 -0.79 -2.51 -0.17
C TYR A 484 -1.83 -3.20 0.71
N PHE A 485 -2.27 -4.41 0.33
CA PHE A 485 -3.31 -5.14 1.04
C PHE A 485 -2.73 -6.03 2.13
N ASP A 486 -3.24 -5.86 3.34
CA ASP A 486 -2.94 -6.76 4.46
C ASP A 486 -3.84 -8.00 4.42
N ALA A 487 -3.59 -8.90 3.49
CA ALA A 487 -4.38 -10.10 3.26
C ALA A 487 -3.57 -11.39 3.48
N LEU A 488 -4.26 -12.52 3.65
CA LEU A 488 -3.65 -13.84 3.44
C LEU A 488 -3.30 -13.99 1.96
N LEU A 489 -2.17 -14.61 1.63
CA LEU A 489 -1.72 -14.78 0.25
C LEU A 489 -1.63 -16.27 -0.11
N ILE A 490 -2.22 -16.66 -1.24
CA ILE A 490 -2.08 -18.00 -1.81
C ILE A 490 -1.57 -17.87 -3.24
N GLY A 491 -0.34 -18.27 -3.48
CA GLY A 491 0.23 -18.38 -4.80
C GLY A 491 -0.07 -19.74 -5.43
N LEU A 492 -0.50 -19.75 -6.69
CA LEU A 492 -0.73 -20.94 -7.50
C LEU A 492 0.29 -21.00 -8.62
N THR A 493 0.99 -22.10 -8.81
CA THR A 493 1.90 -22.27 -9.93
C THR A 493 2.02 -23.73 -10.35
N ALA A 494 2.28 -23.97 -11.63
CA ALA A 494 2.64 -25.28 -12.14
C ALA A 494 4.17 -25.50 -12.15
N THR A 495 4.93 -24.44 -12.23
CA THR A 495 6.38 -24.45 -12.41
C THR A 495 7.05 -23.51 -11.41
N PRO A 496 7.34 -23.97 -10.18
CA PRO A 496 8.14 -23.17 -9.27
C PRO A 496 9.53 -22.99 -9.90
N LYS A 497 9.95 -21.76 -10.16
CA LYS A 497 11.35 -21.50 -10.49
C LYS A 497 12.14 -21.58 -9.19
N THR A 498 12.80 -22.69 -8.98
CA THR A 498 13.90 -22.81 -8.04
C THR A 498 15.14 -22.26 -8.74
N GLU A 499 15.53 -21.04 -8.46
CA GLU A 499 16.93 -20.64 -8.67
C GLU A 499 17.70 -21.18 -7.47
N ILE A 500 18.61 -22.13 -7.77
CA ILE A 500 19.71 -22.52 -6.90
C ILE A 500 20.72 -21.39 -6.90
#